data_66dc26d98ff96156831eb48b0165bb4d
#
_entry.id   66dc26d98ff96156831eb48b0165bb4d
#
_cell.length_a   1.000
_cell.length_b   1.000
_cell.length_c   1.000
_cell.angle_alpha   90.00
_cell.angle_beta   90.00
_cell.angle_gamma   90.00
#
_symmetry.space_group_name_H-M   'P 1'
#
loop_
_entity.id
_entity.type
_entity.pdbx_description
1 polymer ?
#
loop_
_entity_poly.entity_id
_entity_poly.type
_entity_poly.pdbx_seq_one_letter_code
_entity_poly.pdbx_strand_id
1 'polypeptide(L)'
;FTVGKDREMDLYLAKYDVLGSMAHITMLESIGLIGKDELPLLLDELRNIYGICDRGDFVIEDGVEDVHSQVELMLTRKLGDMGKKIHSGRSRNDQVLVDLKLFTRAALRDIVCQTKTLFDELISKSEEYKDVLMPGYTHLQVAMPSSFGLWFGAYAESLTDDMLYLQAAYRMTNRNPLGSAAGYGSSFPLNRQMTTDLLGFDSMDYNVVNSQNFQIVLLPKECTTGSSIMPHKKNPDVFELIRAKCNKIQALPTQVTLIQNNLPCGYFRDLQIIKEVFLPAFDELKDCLAMCAYIINKIKVRRDILDNPMYDPIFSVEEVNRLAQNGMPFRDAYKKVGLDIEAGNFTPDKNIHHTHEGSIGNLCNDRIQALMQSLLDGFHFEKVDEAESALLAKR
;
A
#
# COMPACT_ATOMS: atom_id res chain seq x y z
N PHE A 1 17.97 29.50 -8.04
CA PHE A 1 16.71 29.18 -7.37
C PHE A 1 16.07 28.02 -8.14
N THR A 2 16.38 26.80 -7.75
CA THR A 2 15.80 25.59 -8.35
C THR A 2 14.59 25.13 -7.54
N VAL A 3 13.77 24.25 -8.11
CA VAL A 3 12.58 23.71 -7.46
C VAL A 3 13.01 22.65 -6.43
N GLY A 4 13.49 23.06 -5.27
CA GLY A 4 13.81 22.20 -4.15
C GLY A 4 14.63 20.95 -4.54
N LYS A 5 14.13 19.78 -4.18
CA LYS A 5 14.72 18.46 -4.48
C LYS A 5 14.15 17.79 -5.73
N ASP A 6 13.53 18.53 -6.64
CA ASP A 6 12.80 17.97 -7.79
C ASP A 6 13.68 17.00 -8.61
N ARG A 7 14.93 17.36 -8.90
CA ARG A 7 15.87 16.49 -9.62
C ARG A 7 16.18 15.19 -8.88
N GLU A 8 16.30 15.23 -7.55
CA GLU A 8 16.51 14.02 -6.74
C GLU A 8 15.25 13.14 -6.74
N MET A 9 14.06 13.78 -6.67
CA MET A 9 12.79 13.08 -6.67
C MET A 9 12.44 12.51 -8.05
N ASP A 10 12.85 13.14 -9.12
CA ASP A 10 12.67 12.66 -10.49
C ASP A 10 13.39 11.33 -10.76
N LEU A 11 14.43 10.99 -9.99
CA LEU A 11 15.08 9.68 -10.12
C LEU A 11 14.11 8.51 -9.82
N TYR A 12 13.11 8.71 -8.93
CA TYR A 12 12.03 7.73 -8.72
C TYR A 12 11.20 7.48 -9.98
N LEU A 13 11.11 8.48 -10.86
CA LEU A 13 10.26 8.46 -12.05
C LEU A 13 11.02 8.00 -13.30
N ALA A 14 12.35 7.95 -13.29
CA ALA A 14 13.19 7.78 -14.47
C ALA A 14 12.81 6.58 -15.35
N LYS A 15 12.64 5.39 -14.77
CA LYS A 15 12.24 4.21 -15.54
C LYS A 15 10.81 4.31 -16.11
N TYR A 16 9.93 5.05 -15.44
CA TYR A 16 8.55 5.24 -15.88
C TYR A 16 8.44 6.26 -16.99
N ASP A 17 9.26 7.31 -16.98
CA ASP A 17 9.40 8.24 -18.12
C ASP A 17 9.87 7.51 -19.37
N VAL A 18 10.82 6.60 -19.24
CA VAL A 18 11.28 5.77 -20.37
C VAL A 18 10.15 4.89 -20.90
N LEU A 19 9.38 4.21 -20.05
CA LEU A 19 8.22 3.39 -20.47
C LEU A 19 7.16 4.26 -21.18
N GLY A 20 6.80 5.39 -20.60
CA GLY A 20 5.88 6.36 -21.20
C GLY A 20 6.37 6.85 -22.55
N SER A 21 7.66 7.14 -22.67
CA SER A 21 8.32 7.56 -23.91
C SER A 21 8.32 6.47 -24.97
N MET A 22 8.55 5.19 -24.60
CA MET A 22 8.48 4.06 -25.56
C MET A 22 7.07 3.90 -26.14
N ALA A 23 6.04 3.98 -25.30
CA ALA A 23 4.66 3.92 -25.75
C ALA A 23 4.32 5.13 -26.67
N HIS A 24 4.79 6.31 -26.29
CA HIS A 24 4.55 7.53 -27.04
C HIS A 24 5.17 7.50 -28.43
N ILE A 25 6.46 7.15 -28.56
CA ILE A 25 7.12 7.10 -29.88
C ILE A 25 6.53 6.01 -30.80
N THR A 26 6.07 4.89 -30.21
CA THR A 26 5.35 3.85 -30.95
C THR A 26 4.04 4.40 -31.53
N MET A 27 3.33 5.21 -30.78
CA MET A 27 2.14 5.92 -31.25
C MET A 27 2.48 6.98 -32.31
N LEU A 28 3.58 7.75 -32.14
CA LEU A 28 4.00 8.75 -33.10
C LEU A 28 4.35 8.13 -34.46
N GLU A 29 4.93 6.95 -34.51
CA GLU A 29 5.15 6.21 -35.77
C GLU A 29 3.82 5.87 -36.42
N SER A 30 2.84 5.38 -35.66
CA SER A 30 1.52 5.01 -36.20
C SER A 30 0.76 6.16 -36.86
N ILE A 31 1.08 7.40 -36.48
CA ILE A 31 0.50 8.62 -37.09
C ILE A 31 1.45 9.35 -38.03
N GLY A 32 2.61 8.77 -38.38
CA GLY A 32 3.55 9.25 -39.36
C GLY A 32 4.47 10.38 -38.91
N LEU A 33 4.59 10.67 -37.62
CA LEU A 33 5.52 11.68 -37.09
C LEU A 33 6.93 11.11 -36.83
N ILE A 34 7.07 9.80 -36.76
CA ILE A 34 8.34 9.07 -36.70
C ILE A 34 8.35 8.07 -37.88
N GLY A 35 9.49 7.93 -38.54
CA GLY A 35 9.67 6.97 -39.62
C GLY A 35 9.70 5.52 -39.12
N LYS A 36 9.26 4.58 -39.97
CA LYS A 36 9.30 3.14 -39.66
C LYS A 36 10.70 2.60 -39.42
N ASP A 37 11.70 3.20 -40.06
CA ASP A 37 13.13 2.90 -39.85
C ASP A 37 13.74 3.59 -38.65
N GLU A 38 13.14 4.68 -38.16
CA GLU A 38 13.58 5.41 -36.97
C GLU A 38 13.11 4.75 -35.67
N LEU A 39 11.89 4.22 -35.65
CA LEU A 39 11.26 3.65 -34.45
C LEU A 39 12.11 2.55 -33.76
N PRO A 40 12.66 1.55 -34.46
CA PRO A 40 13.49 0.52 -33.82
C PRO A 40 14.73 1.11 -33.15
N LEU A 41 15.39 2.10 -33.75
CA LEU A 41 16.58 2.74 -33.21
C LEU A 41 16.28 3.53 -31.93
N LEU A 42 15.16 4.25 -31.90
CA LEU A 42 14.68 4.98 -30.73
C LEU A 42 14.28 4.03 -29.60
N LEU A 43 13.56 2.94 -29.92
CA LEU A 43 13.18 1.94 -28.92
C LEU A 43 14.39 1.23 -28.34
N ASP A 44 15.39 0.88 -29.14
CA ASP A 44 16.60 0.21 -28.65
C ASP A 44 17.39 1.12 -27.70
N GLU A 45 17.51 2.42 -28.01
CA GLU A 45 18.18 3.34 -27.10
C GLU A 45 17.37 3.60 -25.84
N LEU A 46 16.04 3.71 -25.92
CA LEU A 46 15.19 3.80 -24.71
C LEU A 46 15.30 2.55 -23.83
N ARG A 47 15.40 1.34 -24.41
CA ARG A 47 15.67 0.12 -23.63
C ARG A 47 17.03 0.16 -22.93
N ASN A 48 18.06 0.72 -23.58
CA ASN A 48 19.36 0.94 -22.94
C ASN A 48 19.24 1.90 -21.75
N ILE A 49 18.52 3.02 -21.93
CA ILE A 49 18.28 3.99 -20.85
C ILE A 49 17.46 3.35 -19.73
N TYR A 50 16.44 2.56 -20.04
CA TYR A 50 15.68 1.81 -19.05
C TYR A 50 16.60 0.90 -18.20
N GLY A 51 17.51 0.18 -18.85
CA GLY A 51 18.49 -0.67 -18.15
C GLY A 51 19.45 0.14 -17.24
N ILE A 52 19.77 1.39 -17.59
CA ILE A 52 20.56 2.30 -16.74
C ILE A 52 19.73 2.70 -15.51
N CYS A 53 18.44 3.05 -15.70
CA CYS A 53 17.52 3.39 -14.62
C CYS A 53 17.32 2.21 -13.65
N ASP A 54 17.11 1.00 -14.18
CA ASP A 54 16.84 -0.20 -13.39
C ASP A 54 18.03 -0.63 -12.51
N ARG A 55 19.25 -0.35 -12.95
CA ARG A 55 20.46 -0.56 -12.15
C ARG A 55 20.75 0.55 -11.14
N GLY A 56 19.97 1.64 -11.14
CA GLY A 56 20.21 2.81 -10.29
C GLY A 56 21.35 3.72 -10.76
N ASP A 57 21.82 3.56 -12.00
CA ASP A 57 22.96 4.32 -12.55
C ASP A 57 22.51 5.62 -13.28
N PHE A 58 21.19 5.88 -13.35
CA PHE A 58 20.66 7.05 -14.03
C PHE A 58 20.91 8.32 -13.24
N VAL A 59 21.46 9.34 -13.89
CA VAL A 59 21.82 10.62 -13.28
C VAL A 59 21.22 11.75 -14.13
N ILE A 60 20.62 12.74 -13.50
CA ILE A 60 20.26 14.00 -14.13
C ILE A 60 21.49 14.93 -14.03
N GLU A 61 22.10 15.23 -15.17
CA GLU A 61 23.33 16.01 -15.27
C GLU A 61 23.14 17.46 -14.81
N ASP A 62 24.24 18.09 -14.38
CA ASP A 62 24.20 19.51 -14.03
C ASP A 62 23.80 20.37 -15.22
N GLY A 63 22.85 21.26 -15.00
CA GLY A 63 22.28 22.12 -16.05
C GLY A 63 21.08 21.50 -16.77
N VAL A 64 20.75 20.22 -16.52
CA VAL A 64 19.53 19.57 -17.00
C VAL A 64 18.42 19.76 -15.97
N GLU A 65 17.22 20.10 -16.42
CA GLU A 65 16.13 20.52 -15.54
C GLU A 65 15.47 19.34 -14.81
N ASP A 66 15.20 18.26 -15.52
CA ASP A 66 14.37 17.14 -15.08
C ASP A 66 14.71 15.83 -15.82
N VAL A 67 14.03 14.75 -15.42
CA VAL A 67 14.17 13.42 -16.04
C VAL A 67 13.85 13.45 -17.53
N HIS A 68 12.83 14.18 -17.95
CA HIS A 68 12.40 14.25 -19.36
C HIS A 68 13.46 14.85 -20.24
N SER A 69 14.06 15.96 -19.78
CA SER A 69 15.17 16.61 -20.46
C SER A 69 16.42 15.74 -20.51
N GLN A 70 16.69 14.96 -19.47
CA GLN A 70 17.82 14.04 -19.44
C GLN A 70 17.64 12.90 -20.44
N VAL A 71 16.46 12.29 -20.52
CA VAL A 71 16.16 11.23 -21.48
C VAL A 71 16.26 11.75 -22.91
N GLU A 72 15.69 12.92 -23.22
CA GLU A 72 15.79 13.56 -24.52
C GLU A 72 17.25 13.88 -24.89
N LEU A 73 18.05 14.38 -23.94
CA LEU A 73 19.47 14.67 -24.11
C LEU A 73 20.27 13.40 -24.46
N MET A 74 20.03 12.30 -23.74
CA MET A 74 20.70 11.01 -24.00
C MET A 74 20.35 10.49 -25.38
N LEU A 75 19.08 10.52 -25.78
CA LEU A 75 18.63 10.15 -27.12
C LEU A 75 19.26 11.03 -28.20
N THR A 76 19.28 12.35 -27.99
CA THR A 76 19.84 13.32 -28.92
C THR A 76 21.34 13.14 -29.11
N ARG A 77 22.09 12.88 -28.04
CA ARG A 77 23.53 12.58 -28.10
C ARG A 77 23.82 11.31 -28.91
N LYS A 78 22.96 10.31 -28.83
CA LYS A 78 23.14 9.03 -29.51
C LYS A 78 22.63 9.02 -30.93
N LEU A 79 21.47 9.65 -31.20
CA LEU A 79 20.69 9.52 -32.43
C LEU A 79 20.54 10.85 -33.18
N GLY A 80 21.13 11.94 -32.68
CA GLY A 80 21.02 13.25 -33.31
C GLY A 80 19.61 13.80 -33.34
N ASP A 81 19.19 14.41 -34.47
CA ASP A 81 17.88 15.05 -34.59
C ASP A 81 16.69 14.07 -34.44
N MET A 82 16.92 12.78 -34.68
CA MET A 82 15.92 11.75 -34.45
C MET A 82 15.49 11.72 -32.96
N GLY A 83 16.44 11.86 -32.02
CA GLY A 83 16.15 11.90 -30.56
C GLY A 83 15.25 13.06 -30.17
N LYS A 84 15.31 14.20 -30.87
CA LYS A 84 14.46 15.37 -30.59
C LYS A 84 12.98 15.17 -30.92
N LYS A 85 12.65 14.19 -31.77
CA LYS A 85 11.27 13.92 -32.19
C LYS A 85 10.40 13.37 -31.02
N ILE A 86 11.01 12.83 -29.98
CA ILE A 86 10.33 12.21 -28.85
C ILE A 86 9.35 13.16 -28.17
N HIS A 87 9.58 14.47 -28.20
CA HIS A 87 8.74 15.45 -27.53
C HIS A 87 7.52 15.88 -28.37
N SER A 88 7.39 15.43 -29.63
CA SER A 88 6.29 15.80 -30.51
C SER A 88 4.93 15.40 -29.92
N GLY A 89 3.98 16.33 -29.89
CA GLY A 89 2.59 16.05 -29.47
C GLY A 89 2.36 15.85 -27.99
N ARG A 90 3.34 16.11 -27.12
CA ARG A 90 3.19 16.04 -25.67
C ARG A 90 3.76 17.27 -24.96
N SER A 91 3.46 17.41 -23.71
CA SER A 91 4.01 18.42 -22.79
C SER A 91 4.70 17.72 -21.62
N ARG A 92 5.59 18.41 -20.88
CA ARG A 92 6.05 17.93 -19.57
C ARG A 92 4.89 17.58 -18.65
N ASN A 93 3.76 18.28 -18.76
CA ASN A 93 2.61 18.06 -17.88
C ASN A 93 2.03 16.67 -18.01
N ASP A 94 1.74 16.18 -19.21
CA ASP A 94 1.21 14.82 -19.40
C ASP A 94 2.28 13.73 -19.25
N GLN A 95 3.57 14.06 -19.49
CA GLN A 95 4.70 13.19 -19.16
C GLN A 95 4.78 12.94 -17.64
N VAL A 96 4.90 14.00 -16.84
CA VAL A 96 4.97 13.86 -15.37
C VAL A 96 3.75 13.10 -14.83
N LEU A 97 2.55 13.37 -15.39
CA LEU A 97 1.34 12.68 -14.94
C LEU A 97 1.37 11.18 -15.24
N VAL A 98 1.82 10.77 -16.44
CA VAL A 98 1.92 9.33 -16.75
C VAL A 98 2.98 8.65 -15.91
N ASP A 99 4.12 9.30 -15.68
CA ASP A 99 5.21 8.77 -14.86
C ASP A 99 4.76 8.55 -13.41
N LEU A 100 4.09 9.54 -12.83
CA LEU A 100 3.52 9.44 -11.48
C LEU A 100 2.49 8.32 -11.38
N LYS A 101 1.63 8.13 -12.40
CA LYS A 101 0.65 7.05 -12.41
C LYS A 101 1.30 5.68 -12.55
N LEU A 102 2.31 5.54 -13.41
CA LEU A 102 3.07 4.29 -13.55
C LEU A 102 3.84 3.96 -12.27
N PHE A 103 4.54 4.96 -11.69
CA PHE A 103 5.21 4.82 -10.39
C PHE A 103 4.23 4.41 -9.29
N THR A 104 3.12 5.15 -9.15
CA THR A 104 2.14 4.89 -8.08
C THR A 104 1.51 3.52 -8.26
N ARG A 105 1.22 3.09 -9.49
CA ARG A 105 0.71 1.75 -9.80
C ARG A 105 1.67 0.66 -9.33
N ALA A 106 2.96 0.80 -9.65
CA ALA A 106 3.98 -0.14 -9.21
C ALA A 106 4.16 -0.14 -7.68
N ALA A 107 4.20 1.03 -7.06
CA ALA A 107 4.33 1.16 -5.61
C ALA A 107 3.13 0.59 -4.86
N LEU A 108 1.91 0.78 -5.36
CA LEU A 108 0.69 0.16 -4.80
C LEU A 108 0.74 -1.37 -4.92
N ARG A 109 1.24 -1.91 -6.04
CA ARG A 109 1.45 -3.36 -6.21
C ARG A 109 2.39 -3.91 -5.13
N ASP A 110 3.53 -3.25 -4.90
CA ASP A 110 4.48 -3.63 -3.83
C ASP A 110 3.80 -3.64 -2.46
N ILE A 111 3.02 -2.58 -2.15
CA ILE A 111 2.28 -2.46 -0.90
C ILE A 111 1.26 -3.61 -0.77
N VAL A 112 0.51 -3.93 -1.81
CA VAL A 112 -0.44 -5.05 -1.83
C VAL A 112 0.27 -6.37 -1.54
N CYS A 113 1.41 -6.63 -2.19
CA CYS A 113 2.20 -7.84 -1.95
C CYS A 113 2.71 -7.93 -0.50
N GLN A 114 3.19 -6.82 0.06
CA GLN A 114 3.68 -6.79 1.44
C GLN A 114 2.54 -6.89 2.46
N THR A 115 1.39 -6.27 2.19
CA THR A 115 0.16 -6.42 3.00
C THR A 115 -0.29 -7.88 3.02
N LYS A 116 -0.25 -8.56 1.85
CA LYS A 116 -0.54 -10.00 1.76
C LYS A 116 0.45 -10.83 2.60
N THR A 117 1.73 -10.50 2.57
CA THR A 117 2.74 -11.19 3.40
C THR A 117 2.42 -11.04 4.89
N LEU A 118 2.11 -9.83 5.35
CA LEU A 118 1.70 -9.58 6.74
C LEU A 118 0.41 -10.35 7.09
N PHE A 119 -0.57 -10.34 6.19
CA PHE A 119 -1.81 -11.11 6.33
C PHE A 119 -1.55 -12.61 6.55
N ASP A 120 -0.69 -13.21 5.72
CA ASP A 120 -0.36 -14.64 5.82
C ASP A 120 0.30 -14.98 7.16
N GLU A 121 1.20 -14.12 7.64
CA GLU A 121 1.82 -14.29 8.95
C GLU A 121 0.79 -14.21 10.09
N LEU A 122 -0.16 -13.29 10.02
CA LEU A 122 -1.24 -13.15 11.02
C LEU A 122 -2.16 -14.38 11.01
N ILE A 123 -2.56 -14.87 9.84
CA ILE A 123 -3.37 -16.10 9.72
C ILE A 123 -2.60 -17.31 10.25
N SER A 124 -1.31 -17.44 9.90
CA SER A 124 -0.47 -18.52 10.41
C SER A 124 -0.41 -18.52 11.94
N LYS A 125 -0.24 -17.34 12.56
CA LYS A 125 -0.26 -17.20 14.02
C LYS A 125 -1.65 -17.44 14.61
N SER A 126 -2.71 -17.05 13.93
CA SER A 126 -4.08 -17.34 14.34
C SER A 126 -4.32 -18.84 14.43
N GLU A 127 -3.92 -19.61 13.41
CA GLU A 127 -4.04 -21.08 13.42
C GLU A 127 -3.12 -21.74 14.45
N GLU A 128 -1.86 -21.30 14.57
CA GLU A 128 -0.89 -21.84 15.53
C GLU A 128 -1.36 -21.72 16.99
N TYR A 129 -2.06 -20.63 17.31
CA TYR A 129 -2.46 -20.28 18.67
C TYR A 129 -3.99 -20.26 18.87
N LYS A 130 -4.76 -20.93 18.02
CA LYS A 130 -6.24 -20.92 18.05
C LYS A 130 -6.81 -21.41 19.37
N ASP A 131 -6.16 -22.39 19.99
CA ASP A 131 -6.59 -23.03 21.25
C ASP A 131 -5.90 -22.39 22.49
N VAL A 132 -5.08 -21.35 22.30
CA VAL A 132 -4.36 -20.70 23.39
C VAL A 132 -5.17 -19.50 23.89
N LEU A 133 -5.75 -19.65 25.08
CA LEU A 133 -6.56 -18.62 25.71
C LEU A 133 -5.70 -17.44 26.18
N MET A 134 -6.30 -16.26 26.18
CA MET A 134 -5.75 -15.03 26.74
C MET A 134 -6.83 -14.23 27.45
N PRO A 135 -6.48 -13.39 28.46
CA PRO A 135 -7.45 -12.51 29.08
C PRO A 135 -7.88 -11.40 28.10
N GLY A 136 -9.18 -11.23 27.93
CA GLY A 136 -9.76 -10.06 27.28
C GLY A 136 -9.96 -8.93 28.28
N TYR A 137 -9.85 -7.69 27.82
CA TYR A 137 -9.93 -6.49 28.65
C TYR A 137 -10.98 -5.52 28.09
N THR A 138 -11.76 -4.92 28.99
CA THR A 138 -12.57 -3.74 28.73
C THR A 138 -12.29 -2.68 29.80
N HIS A 139 -12.21 -1.40 29.43
CA HIS A 139 -11.92 -0.30 30.37
C HIS A 139 -10.64 -0.53 31.23
N LEU A 140 -9.62 -1.19 30.64
CA LEU A 140 -8.39 -1.60 31.34
C LEU A 140 -8.62 -2.63 32.49
N GLN A 141 -9.81 -3.19 32.58
CA GLN A 141 -10.18 -4.25 33.54
C GLN A 141 -10.23 -5.58 32.81
N VAL A 142 -9.82 -6.63 33.51
CA VAL A 142 -9.98 -8.00 33.06
C VAL A 142 -11.46 -8.29 32.85
N ALA A 143 -11.86 -8.78 31.68
CA ALA A 143 -13.25 -8.97 31.30
C ALA A 143 -13.60 -10.44 31.06
N MET A 144 -13.37 -10.93 29.84
CA MET A 144 -13.75 -12.28 29.43
C MET A 144 -12.55 -13.00 28.80
N PRO A 145 -12.57 -14.34 28.73
CA PRO A 145 -11.56 -15.08 28.01
C PRO A 145 -11.67 -14.78 26.50
N SER A 146 -10.52 -14.66 25.87
CA SER A 146 -10.33 -14.62 24.43
C SER A 146 -9.28 -15.67 24.04
N SER A 147 -8.88 -15.74 22.79
CA SER A 147 -7.75 -16.54 22.37
C SER A 147 -6.77 -15.72 21.55
N PHE A 148 -5.50 -16.10 21.56
CA PHE A 148 -4.50 -15.51 20.68
C PHE A 148 -4.86 -15.75 19.20
N GLY A 149 -5.49 -16.89 18.88
CA GLY A 149 -5.99 -17.15 17.55
C GLY A 149 -7.03 -16.11 17.10
N LEU A 150 -8.03 -15.83 17.93
CA LEU A 150 -9.04 -14.82 17.65
C LEU A 150 -8.41 -13.41 17.50
N TRP A 151 -7.43 -13.09 18.36
CA TRP A 151 -6.75 -11.81 18.36
C TRP A 151 -5.95 -11.58 17.06
N PHE A 152 -5.14 -12.55 16.62
CA PHE A 152 -4.41 -12.46 15.37
C PHE A 152 -5.36 -12.47 14.15
N GLY A 153 -6.41 -13.29 14.18
CA GLY A 153 -7.41 -13.37 13.12
C GLY A 153 -8.15 -12.05 12.89
N ALA A 154 -8.48 -11.33 13.96
CA ALA A 154 -9.12 -10.03 13.87
C ALA A 154 -8.25 -8.98 13.14
N TYR A 155 -6.93 -8.98 13.35
CA TYR A 155 -6.02 -8.11 12.58
C TYR A 155 -5.91 -8.55 11.12
N ALA A 156 -5.89 -9.85 10.85
CA ALA A 156 -5.90 -10.35 9.48
C ALA A 156 -7.18 -9.93 8.74
N GLU A 157 -8.34 -10.05 9.37
CA GLU A 157 -9.61 -9.62 8.80
C GLU A 157 -9.64 -8.11 8.53
N SER A 158 -9.10 -7.28 9.45
CA SER A 158 -8.98 -5.83 9.24
C SER A 158 -8.14 -5.47 8.02
N LEU A 159 -7.09 -6.23 7.69
CA LEU A 159 -6.30 -6.00 6.48
C LEU A 159 -7.09 -6.23 5.18
N THR A 160 -8.19 -7.00 5.20
CA THR A 160 -9.06 -7.14 4.02
C THR A 160 -9.81 -5.85 3.73
N ASP A 161 -10.21 -5.09 4.75
CA ASP A 161 -10.83 -3.78 4.58
C ASP A 161 -9.83 -2.77 4.01
N ASP A 162 -8.58 -2.78 4.52
CA ASP A 162 -7.51 -1.93 3.98
C ASP A 162 -7.22 -2.27 2.50
N MET A 163 -7.30 -3.54 2.12
CA MET A 163 -7.12 -3.99 0.74
C MET A 163 -8.20 -3.46 -0.21
N LEU A 164 -9.44 -3.25 0.26
CA LEU A 164 -10.49 -2.59 -0.52
C LEU A 164 -10.12 -1.14 -0.87
N TYR A 165 -9.54 -0.40 0.08
CA TYR A 165 -9.06 0.96 -0.18
C TYR A 165 -7.88 0.96 -1.18
N LEU A 166 -6.94 0.04 -1.03
CA LEU A 166 -5.83 -0.12 -1.98
C LEU A 166 -6.33 -0.44 -3.39
N GLN A 167 -7.34 -1.32 -3.52
CA GLN A 167 -7.95 -1.63 -4.81
C GLN A 167 -8.63 -0.41 -5.44
N ALA A 168 -9.36 0.39 -4.65
CA ALA A 168 -9.97 1.63 -5.13
C ALA A 168 -8.91 2.65 -5.59
N ALA A 169 -7.84 2.82 -4.80
CA ALA A 169 -6.72 3.70 -5.17
C ALA A 169 -6.02 3.24 -6.46
N TYR A 170 -5.79 1.92 -6.60
CA TYR A 170 -5.22 1.32 -7.79
C TYR A 170 -6.07 1.60 -9.04
N ARG A 171 -7.38 1.37 -8.98
CA ARG A 171 -8.31 1.65 -10.10
C ARG A 171 -8.32 3.11 -10.52
N MET A 172 -8.24 4.05 -9.58
CA MET A 172 -8.14 5.48 -9.87
C MET A 172 -6.79 5.86 -10.52
N THR A 173 -5.72 5.20 -10.08
CA THR A 173 -4.37 5.41 -10.61
C THR A 173 -4.22 4.81 -12.00
N ASN A 174 -4.86 3.67 -12.27
CA ASN A 174 -4.68 2.87 -13.50
C ASN A 174 -5.46 3.43 -14.71
N ARG A 175 -5.29 4.75 -14.95
CA ARG A 175 -5.89 5.50 -16.05
C ARG A 175 -4.84 6.36 -16.75
N ASN A 176 -4.75 6.25 -18.07
CA ASN A 176 -3.73 6.92 -18.88
C ASN A 176 -4.02 8.42 -19.08
N PRO A 177 -3.16 9.34 -18.63
CA PRO A 177 -3.28 10.78 -18.91
C PRO A 177 -2.57 11.20 -20.19
N LEU A 178 -1.64 10.37 -20.74
CA LEU A 178 -0.75 10.73 -21.84
C LEU A 178 -1.55 11.11 -23.10
N GLY A 179 -1.07 12.15 -23.78
CA GLY A 179 -1.72 12.74 -24.95
C GLY A 179 -2.70 13.87 -24.64
N SER A 180 -2.84 14.25 -23.34
CA SER A 180 -3.57 15.47 -22.96
C SER A 180 -2.74 16.74 -23.15
N ALA A 181 -1.44 16.59 -23.41
CA ALA A 181 -0.46 17.67 -23.51
C ALA A 181 -0.51 18.58 -22.26
N ALA A 182 -0.58 19.88 -22.42
CA ALA A 182 -0.71 20.81 -21.29
C ALA A 182 -2.13 20.85 -20.67
N GLY A 183 -2.96 19.85 -20.93
CA GLY A 183 -4.35 19.78 -20.47
C GLY A 183 -5.37 20.25 -21.53
N TYR A 184 -4.89 20.71 -22.67
CA TYR A 184 -5.70 21.28 -23.74
C TYR A 184 -5.71 20.43 -25.04
N GLY A 185 -5.07 19.26 -24.99
CA GLY A 185 -4.90 18.40 -26.16
C GLY A 185 -3.84 18.89 -27.13
N SER A 186 -3.85 18.31 -28.33
CA SER A 186 -2.90 18.60 -29.41
C SER A 186 -3.62 18.65 -30.75
N SER A 187 -3.09 19.41 -31.69
CA SER A 187 -3.56 19.40 -33.07
C SER A 187 -3.10 18.16 -33.87
N PHE A 188 -2.18 17.37 -33.33
CA PHE A 188 -1.81 16.07 -33.90
C PHE A 188 -2.90 15.04 -33.65
N PRO A 189 -3.13 14.08 -34.56
CA PRO A 189 -4.14 13.04 -34.43
C PRO A 189 -3.66 11.91 -33.51
N LEU A 190 -3.34 12.24 -32.24
CA LEU A 190 -2.74 11.30 -31.29
C LEU A 190 -3.67 10.10 -31.01
N ASN A 191 -3.14 8.89 -31.15
CA ASN A 191 -3.84 7.66 -30.80
C ASN A 191 -3.65 7.33 -29.32
N ARG A 192 -4.46 7.95 -28.46
CA ARG A 192 -4.39 7.78 -27.00
C ARG A 192 -4.79 6.38 -26.55
N GLN A 193 -5.64 5.67 -27.31
CA GLN A 193 -5.98 4.30 -27.00
C GLN A 193 -4.75 3.39 -27.14
N MET A 194 -3.95 3.59 -28.20
CA MET A 194 -2.73 2.81 -28.41
C MET A 194 -1.74 2.97 -27.24
N THR A 195 -1.51 4.19 -26.74
CA THR A 195 -0.64 4.40 -25.57
C THR A 195 -1.24 3.82 -24.27
N THR A 196 -2.56 3.82 -24.14
CA THR A 196 -3.28 3.17 -23.03
C THR A 196 -3.01 1.68 -23.00
N ASP A 197 -3.17 1.02 -24.15
CA ASP A 197 -2.98 -0.43 -24.30
C ASP A 197 -1.51 -0.81 -24.12
N LEU A 198 -0.57 -0.07 -24.72
CA LEU A 198 0.87 -0.30 -24.64
C LEU A 198 1.40 -0.17 -23.20
N LEU A 199 0.81 0.69 -22.38
CA LEU A 199 1.20 0.87 -20.96
C LEU A 199 0.37 0.02 -19.99
N GLY A 200 -0.56 -0.81 -20.49
CA GLY A 200 -1.38 -1.69 -19.68
C GLY A 200 -2.34 -0.97 -18.76
N PHE A 201 -2.75 0.26 -19.06
CA PHE A 201 -3.80 0.95 -18.34
C PHE A 201 -5.18 0.35 -18.65
N ASP A 202 -6.11 0.43 -17.69
CA ASP A 202 -7.48 -0.05 -17.89
C ASP A 202 -8.32 0.90 -18.74
N SER A 203 -8.03 2.17 -18.67
CA SER A 203 -8.74 3.24 -19.40
C SER A 203 -7.86 4.48 -19.53
N MET A 204 -8.40 5.54 -20.12
CA MET A 204 -7.74 6.84 -20.20
C MET A 204 -8.55 7.92 -19.49
N ASP A 205 -7.87 8.98 -19.07
CA ASP A 205 -8.50 10.23 -18.64
C ASP A 205 -8.89 11.04 -19.87
N TYR A 206 -10.19 11.26 -20.11
CA TYR A 206 -10.66 12.00 -21.29
C TYR A 206 -10.33 13.49 -21.20
N ASN A 207 -10.56 14.08 -20.04
CA ASN A 207 -10.24 15.47 -19.75
C ASN A 207 -9.28 15.52 -18.57
N VAL A 208 -8.08 16.03 -18.79
CA VAL A 208 -7.08 16.21 -17.75
C VAL A 208 -7.10 17.69 -17.37
N VAL A 209 -7.68 17.98 -16.21
CA VAL A 209 -7.39 19.23 -15.54
C VAL A 209 -6.03 19.04 -14.88
N ASN A 210 -5.07 19.94 -15.16
CA ASN A 210 -3.76 19.93 -14.52
C ASN A 210 -3.89 20.30 -13.02
N SER A 211 -4.60 19.45 -12.28
CA SER A 211 -4.57 19.42 -10.85
C SER A 211 -4.29 17.99 -10.45
N GLN A 212 -3.18 17.79 -9.77
CA GLN A 212 -2.83 16.49 -9.19
C GLN A 212 -3.75 16.23 -8.00
N ASN A 213 -4.99 15.84 -8.25
CA ASN A 213 -5.91 15.37 -7.22
C ASN A 213 -5.51 13.95 -6.81
N PHE A 214 -4.50 13.85 -5.94
CA PHE A 214 -4.16 12.60 -5.26
C PHE A 214 -5.02 12.49 -4.00
N GLN A 215 -6.11 11.73 -4.07
CA GLN A 215 -6.74 11.20 -2.87
C GLN A 215 -5.94 9.99 -2.42
N ILE A 216 -5.08 10.18 -1.41
CA ILE A 216 -4.20 9.14 -0.88
C ILE A 216 -4.84 8.48 0.34
N VAL A 217 -4.67 7.18 0.39
CA VAL A 217 -5.17 6.22 1.36
C VAL A 217 -4.78 6.57 2.80
N LEU A 218 -5.73 6.45 3.72
CA LEU A 218 -5.54 6.53 5.17
C LEU A 218 -5.22 5.16 5.75
N LEU A 219 -4.22 5.10 6.61
CA LEU A 219 -3.82 3.89 7.34
C LEU A 219 -4.37 3.90 8.78
N PRO A 220 -4.67 2.72 9.37
CA PRO A 220 -5.32 2.64 10.67
C PRO A 220 -4.40 2.99 11.84
N LYS A 221 -5.01 3.47 12.94
CA LYS A 221 -4.37 3.84 14.21
C LYS A 221 -4.24 2.63 15.12
N GLU A 222 -3.12 2.57 15.82
CA GLU A 222 -2.87 1.97 17.14
C GLU A 222 -1.74 0.94 17.21
N CYS A 223 -0.72 1.26 18.05
CA CYS A 223 0.11 0.38 18.88
C CYS A 223 1.03 1.20 19.81
N THR A 224 1.14 0.84 21.10
CA THR A 224 1.71 1.66 22.19
C THR A 224 2.87 1.02 22.98
N THR A 225 3.63 1.70 23.60
CA THR A 225 4.79 2.33 24.28
C THR A 225 5.37 1.62 25.51
N GLY A 226 6.67 1.85 25.82
CA GLY A 226 7.39 1.52 27.05
C GLY A 226 8.56 2.45 27.45
N SER A 227 9.21 2.35 28.59
CA SER A 227 10.06 3.31 29.30
C SER A 227 11.57 2.95 29.43
N SER A 228 12.47 3.95 29.63
CA SER A 228 13.91 3.96 29.34
C SER A 228 14.92 3.77 30.50
N ILE A 229 14.55 3.33 31.73
CA ILE A 229 15.48 3.39 32.89
C ILE A 229 15.75 2.04 33.58
N MET A 230 15.20 0.91 33.11
CA MET A 230 15.35 -0.38 33.77
C MET A 230 16.11 -1.39 32.91
N PRO A 231 17.29 -1.91 33.33
CA PRO A 231 18.16 -2.79 32.53
C PRO A 231 17.53 -4.12 32.11
N HIS A 232 16.50 -4.58 32.82
CA HIS A 232 15.76 -5.82 32.54
C HIS A 232 14.56 -5.62 31.60
N LYS A 233 14.22 -4.37 31.26
CA LYS A 233 13.06 -4.00 30.47
C LYS A 233 13.40 -4.02 28.99
N LYS A 234 12.73 -4.88 28.24
CA LYS A 234 12.78 -4.92 26.76
C LYS A 234 11.59 -4.15 26.23
N ASN A 235 11.84 -2.99 25.65
CA ASN A 235 10.81 -2.18 25.02
C ASN A 235 10.58 -2.67 23.58
N PRO A 236 9.36 -2.76 23.10
CA PRO A 236 9.09 -3.08 21.69
C PRO A 236 9.26 -1.82 20.80
N ASP A 237 10.44 -1.19 20.85
CA ASP A 237 10.76 0.10 20.20
C ASP A 237 10.44 0.12 18.72
N VAL A 238 10.51 -1.04 18.07
CA VAL A 238 10.18 -1.17 16.64
C VAL A 238 8.72 -0.83 16.37
N PHE A 239 7.79 -1.28 17.22
CA PHE A 239 6.36 -0.94 17.10
C PHE A 239 6.12 0.56 17.35
N GLU A 240 6.90 1.17 18.25
CA GLU A 240 6.85 2.61 18.51
C GLU A 240 7.30 3.40 17.27
N LEU A 241 8.39 2.97 16.63
CA LEU A 241 8.91 3.59 15.41
C LEU A 241 7.95 3.40 14.23
N ILE A 242 7.38 2.19 14.04
CA ILE A 242 6.36 1.94 13.02
C ILE A 242 5.17 2.87 13.22
N ARG A 243 4.65 2.97 14.45
CA ARG A 243 3.56 3.88 14.77
C ARG A 243 3.88 5.33 14.43
N ALA A 244 5.08 5.82 14.82
CA ALA A 244 5.52 7.18 14.54
C ALA A 244 5.61 7.45 13.03
N LYS A 245 6.17 6.51 12.26
CA LYS A 245 6.25 6.59 10.79
C LYS A 245 4.87 6.58 10.15
N CYS A 246 3.98 5.67 10.56
CA CYS A 246 2.60 5.65 10.07
C CYS A 246 1.84 6.96 10.39
N ASN A 247 2.02 7.52 11.60
CA ASN A 247 1.43 8.83 11.95
C ASN A 247 1.98 9.97 11.07
N LYS A 248 3.27 9.94 10.73
CA LYS A 248 3.87 10.89 9.80
C LYS A 248 3.24 10.78 8.39
N ILE A 249 3.07 9.55 7.88
CA ILE A 249 2.43 9.30 6.59
C ILE A 249 0.97 9.79 6.59
N GLN A 250 0.23 9.66 7.71
CA GLN A 250 -1.15 10.18 7.85
C GLN A 250 -1.25 11.70 7.67
N ALA A 251 -0.18 12.46 7.88
CA ALA A 251 -0.15 13.89 7.64
C ALA A 251 -0.04 14.26 6.15
N LEU A 252 0.30 13.30 5.28
CA LEU A 252 0.58 13.53 3.86
C LEU A 252 -0.59 14.17 3.10
N PRO A 253 -1.88 13.75 3.24
CA PRO A 253 -2.99 14.40 2.55
C PRO A 253 -3.11 15.88 2.90
N THR A 254 -2.86 16.26 4.17
CA THR A 254 -2.88 17.65 4.60
C THR A 254 -1.71 18.43 3.99
N GLN A 255 -0.51 17.87 3.95
CA GLN A 255 0.65 18.50 3.32
C GLN A 255 0.42 18.75 1.83
N VAL A 256 -0.09 17.76 1.11
CA VAL A 256 -0.44 17.86 -0.32
C VAL A 256 -1.49 18.95 -0.53
N THR A 257 -2.53 18.99 0.28
CA THR A 257 -3.59 20.01 0.22
C THR A 257 -3.01 21.41 0.45
N LEU A 258 -2.13 21.59 1.43
CA LEU A 258 -1.52 22.89 1.73
C LEU A 258 -0.59 23.36 0.60
N ILE A 259 0.17 22.46 -0.04
CA ILE A 259 1.00 22.82 -1.19
C ILE A 259 0.14 23.29 -2.39
N GLN A 260 -1.07 22.74 -2.55
CA GLN A 260 -2.00 23.08 -3.63
C GLN A 260 -2.83 24.33 -3.33
N ASN A 261 -2.80 24.86 -2.13
CA ASN A 261 -3.59 26.03 -1.76
C ASN A 261 -3.18 27.27 -2.57
N ASN A 262 -4.18 28.10 -2.89
CA ASN A 262 -4.02 29.37 -3.61
C ASN A 262 -3.54 29.25 -5.05
N LEU A 263 -3.52 28.04 -5.64
CA LEU A 263 -3.20 27.87 -7.04
C LEU A 263 -4.43 28.21 -7.90
N PRO A 264 -4.29 29.09 -8.94
CA PRO A 264 -5.33 29.25 -9.94
C PRO A 264 -5.47 27.99 -10.81
N CYS A 265 -6.50 27.92 -11.66
CA CYS A 265 -6.64 26.83 -12.61
C CYS A 265 -5.44 26.78 -13.56
N GLY A 266 -4.87 25.58 -13.75
CA GLY A 266 -3.73 25.34 -14.62
C GLY A 266 -2.56 24.67 -13.88
N TYR A 267 -1.45 24.50 -14.60
CA TYR A 267 -0.23 23.93 -14.04
C TYR A 267 0.67 25.03 -13.46
N PHE A 268 1.17 24.79 -12.22
CA PHE A 268 2.17 25.63 -11.57
C PHE A 268 3.28 24.76 -11.00
N ARG A 269 4.51 25.29 -10.92
CA ARG A 269 5.68 24.56 -10.38
C ARG A 269 5.56 24.21 -8.90
N ASP A 270 4.68 24.84 -8.16
CA ASP A 270 4.35 24.48 -6.77
C ASP A 270 4.02 22.99 -6.64
N LEU A 271 3.37 22.40 -7.64
CA LEU A 271 3.01 20.98 -7.67
C LEU A 271 4.23 20.04 -7.72
N GLN A 272 5.40 20.53 -8.15
CA GLN A 272 6.64 19.74 -8.16
C GLN A 272 7.13 19.44 -6.74
N ILE A 273 6.87 20.34 -5.78
CA ILE A 273 7.21 20.15 -4.36
C ILE A 273 6.47 18.94 -3.75
N ILE A 274 5.30 18.56 -4.29
CA ILE A 274 4.55 17.38 -3.81
C ILE A 274 5.39 16.10 -3.87
N LYS A 275 6.28 15.97 -4.86
CA LYS A 275 7.15 14.80 -5.00
C LYS A 275 8.02 14.56 -3.75
N GLU A 276 8.49 15.62 -3.11
CA GLU A 276 9.35 15.55 -1.91
C GLU A 276 8.67 14.84 -0.72
N VAL A 277 7.36 14.97 -0.61
CA VAL A 277 6.59 14.35 0.47
C VAL A 277 5.89 13.06 0.04
N PHE A 278 5.50 12.96 -1.23
CA PHE A 278 4.70 11.86 -1.76
C PHE A 278 5.54 10.63 -2.08
N LEU A 279 6.61 10.78 -2.87
CA LEU A 279 7.38 9.63 -3.37
C LEU A 279 8.08 8.85 -2.26
N PRO A 280 8.77 9.48 -1.29
CA PRO A 280 9.42 8.73 -0.22
C PRO A 280 8.45 8.06 0.76
N ALA A 281 7.19 8.51 0.82
CA ALA A 281 6.20 7.93 1.72
C ALA A 281 5.88 6.46 1.38
N PHE A 282 5.97 6.08 0.11
CA PHE A 282 5.79 4.68 -0.30
C PHE A 282 6.89 3.77 0.23
N ASP A 283 8.14 4.21 0.18
CA ASP A 283 9.25 3.42 0.73
C ASP A 283 9.13 3.31 2.26
N GLU A 284 8.79 4.41 2.93
CA GLU A 284 8.58 4.39 4.38
C GLU A 284 7.43 3.46 4.80
N LEU A 285 6.35 3.38 4.01
CA LEU A 285 5.25 2.45 4.25
C LEU A 285 5.67 0.99 4.00
N LYS A 286 6.37 0.71 2.90
CA LYS A 286 6.90 -0.63 2.59
C LYS A 286 7.82 -1.14 3.70
N ASP A 287 8.72 -0.29 4.20
CA ASP A 287 9.59 -0.62 5.34
C ASP A 287 8.80 -0.97 6.60
N CYS A 288 7.72 -0.22 6.89
CA CYS A 288 6.84 -0.50 8.02
C CYS A 288 6.15 -1.85 7.88
N LEU A 289 5.60 -2.17 6.70
CA LEU A 289 4.92 -3.44 6.43
C LEU A 289 5.89 -4.63 6.53
N ALA A 290 7.07 -4.52 5.90
CA ALA A 290 8.10 -5.56 5.96
C ALA A 290 8.57 -5.83 7.40
N MET A 291 8.76 -4.76 8.20
CA MET A 291 9.14 -4.90 9.59
C MET A 291 8.01 -5.49 10.44
N CYS A 292 6.75 -5.13 10.21
CA CYS A 292 5.60 -5.76 10.85
C CYS A 292 5.57 -7.26 10.58
N ALA A 293 5.65 -7.68 9.32
CA ALA A 293 5.65 -9.09 8.94
C ALA A 293 6.82 -9.85 9.60
N TYR A 294 8.04 -9.27 9.58
CA TYR A 294 9.21 -9.87 10.23
C TYR A 294 9.00 -10.11 11.73
N ILE A 295 8.46 -9.11 12.44
CA ILE A 295 8.23 -9.21 13.90
C ILE A 295 7.13 -10.22 14.19
N ILE A 296 5.99 -10.15 13.49
CA ILE A 296 4.87 -11.10 13.68
C ILE A 296 5.35 -12.54 13.50
N ASN A 297 6.18 -12.81 12.49
CA ASN A 297 6.79 -14.13 12.30
C ASN A 297 7.62 -14.57 13.52
N LYS A 298 8.28 -13.65 14.22
CA LYS A 298 9.17 -13.92 15.36
C LYS A 298 8.50 -13.89 16.73
N ILE A 299 7.25 -13.45 16.81
CA ILE A 299 6.51 -13.41 18.09
C ILE A 299 6.38 -14.82 18.68
N LYS A 300 6.60 -14.91 19.99
CA LYS A 300 6.33 -16.10 20.80
C LYS A 300 5.23 -15.79 21.81
N VAL A 301 4.23 -16.62 21.84
CA VAL A 301 3.07 -16.46 22.74
C VAL A 301 3.31 -17.24 24.04
N ARG A 302 2.96 -16.63 25.17
CA ARG A 302 2.90 -17.30 26.48
C ARG A 302 1.63 -18.14 26.56
N ARG A 303 1.78 -19.46 26.46
CA ARG A 303 0.65 -20.42 26.51
C ARG A 303 0.07 -20.58 27.90
N ASP A 304 0.85 -20.29 28.92
CA ASP A 304 0.58 -20.47 30.36
C ASP A 304 0.02 -19.22 31.04
N ILE A 305 -0.37 -18.19 30.32
CA ILE A 305 -0.76 -16.91 30.92
C ILE A 305 -1.99 -17.02 31.83
N LEU A 306 -2.94 -17.90 31.49
CA LEU A 306 -4.16 -18.13 32.25
C LEU A 306 -4.00 -19.17 33.39
N ASP A 307 -2.79 -19.71 33.59
CA ASP A 307 -2.51 -20.54 34.78
C ASP A 307 -2.43 -19.70 36.06
N ASN A 308 -2.21 -18.38 35.89
CA ASN A 308 -2.21 -17.47 37.02
C ASN A 308 -3.65 -17.27 37.58
N PRO A 309 -3.89 -17.60 38.87
CA PRO A 309 -5.23 -17.52 39.51
C PRO A 309 -5.87 -16.12 39.45
N MET A 310 -5.07 -15.06 39.28
CA MET A 310 -5.62 -13.70 39.09
C MET A 310 -6.58 -13.58 37.92
N TYR A 311 -6.50 -14.49 36.96
CA TYR A 311 -7.36 -14.51 35.77
C TYR A 311 -8.58 -15.43 35.90
N ASP A 312 -8.71 -16.21 37.00
CA ASP A 312 -9.85 -17.11 37.17
C ASP A 312 -11.22 -16.41 37.02
N PRO A 313 -11.43 -15.17 37.51
CA PRO A 313 -12.71 -14.48 37.36
C PRO A 313 -13.15 -14.21 35.93
N ILE A 314 -12.27 -14.25 34.93
CA ILE A 314 -12.66 -14.04 33.51
C ILE A 314 -13.62 -15.12 33.00
N PHE A 315 -13.59 -16.32 33.59
CA PHE A 315 -14.46 -17.44 33.24
C PHE A 315 -15.84 -17.36 33.88
N SER A 316 -16.14 -16.31 34.64
CA SER A 316 -17.41 -16.16 35.37
C SER A 316 -18.64 -16.19 34.48
N VAL A 317 -18.55 -15.59 33.28
CA VAL A 317 -19.65 -15.58 32.30
C VAL A 317 -19.91 -16.98 31.77
N GLU A 318 -18.88 -17.78 31.52
CA GLU A 318 -19.03 -19.17 31.10
C GLU A 318 -19.78 -19.99 32.11
N GLU A 319 -19.45 -19.81 33.41
CA GLU A 319 -20.16 -20.49 34.50
C GLU A 319 -21.61 -20.02 34.63
N VAL A 320 -21.88 -18.71 34.51
CA VAL A 320 -23.26 -18.18 34.44
C VAL A 320 -24.06 -18.82 33.31
N ASN A 321 -23.46 -18.88 32.12
CA ASN A 321 -24.11 -19.49 30.96
C ASN A 321 -24.36 -20.98 31.15
N ARG A 322 -23.41 -21.73 31.74
CA ARG A 322 -23.54 -23.14 32.07
C ARG A 322 -24.69 -23.39 33.06
N LEU A 323 -24.80 -22.56 34.08
CA LEU A 323 -25.89 -22.64 35.06
C LEU A 323 -27.25 -22.31 34.42
N ALA A 324 -27.28 -21.32 33.54
CA ALA A 324 -28.50 -20.94 32.81
C ALA A 324 -28.97 -22.06 31.86
N GLN A 325 -28.06 -22.70 31.13
CA GLN A 325 -28.35 -23.86 30.29
C GLN A 325 -28.88 -25.07 31.11
N ASN A 326 -28.46 -25.18 32.36
CA ASN A 326 -28.95 -26.20 33.30
C ASN A 326 -30.27 -25.81 33.99
N GLY A 327 -30.95 -24.74 33.52
CA GLY A 327 -32.28 -24.35 33.94
C GLY A 327 -32.35 -23.32 35.09
N MET A 328 -31.20 -22.76 35.54
CA MET A 328 -31.20 -21.67 36.50
C MET A 328 -31.54 -20.35 35.78
N PRO A 329 -32.45 -19.49 36.32
CA PRO A 329 -32.65 -18.17 35.75
C PRO A 329 -31.34 -17.37 35.67
N PHE A 330 -31.05 -16.74 34.54
CA PHE A 330 -29.79 -16.05 34.29
C PHE A 330 -29.40 -15.08 35.44
N ARG A 331 -30.35 -14.30 35.95
CA ARG A 331 -30.09 -13.36 37.07
C ARG A 331 -29.72 -14.03 38.37
N ASP A 332 -30.23 -15.21 38.62
CA ASP A 332 -29.90 -15.99 39.82
C ASP A 332 -28.54 -16.66 39.66
N ALA A 333 -28.23 -17.18 38.48
CA ALA A 333 -26.90 -17.69 38.12
C ALA A 333 -25.85 -16.59 38.27
N TYR A 334 -26.10 -15.39 37.73
CA TYR A 334 -25.24 -14.23 37.86
C TYR A 334 -24.91 -13.85 39.30
N LYS A 335 -25.97 -13.76 40.16
CA LYS A 335 -25.80 -13.45 41.60
C LYS A 335 -24.99 -14.53 42.28
N LYS A 336 -25.31 -15.81 42.00
CA LYS A 336 -24.62 -16.94 42.61
C LYS A 336 -23.13 -16.92 42.31
N VAL A 337 -22.76 -16.80 41.04
CA VAL A 337 -21.36 -16.76 40.63
C VAL A 337 -20.62 -15.55 41.20
N GLY A 338 -21.27 -14.37 41.25
CA GLY A 338 -20.71 -13.18 41.89
C GLY A 338 -20.38 -13.42 43.39
N LEU A 339 -21.31 -14.01 44.14
CA LEU A 339 -21.09 -14.34 45.55
C LEU A 339 -20.00 -15.40 45.74
N ASP A 340 -19.92 -16.40 44.87
CA ASP A 340 -18.87 -17.43 44.92
C ASP A 340 -17.48 -16.81 44.68
N ILE A 341 -17.36 -15.82 43.79
CA ILE A 341 -16.12 -15.06 43.53
C ILE A 341 -15.74 -14.23 44.77
N GLU A 342 -16.69 -13.47 45.35
CA GLU A 342 -16.45 -12.64 46.53
C GLU A 342 -16.03 -13.48 47.74
N ALA A 343 -16.59 -14.68 47.88
CA ALA A 343 -16.26 -15.62 48.94
C ALA A 343 -14.95 -16.40 48.71
N GLY A 344 -14.32 -16.27 47.54
CA GLY A 344 -13.12 -17.03 47.17
C GLY A 344 -13.38 -18.51 46.87
N ASN A 345 -14.63 -18.88 46.60
CA ASN A 345 -15.06 -20.27 46.37
C ASN A 345 -15.20 -20.58 44.86
N PHE A 346 -14.91 -19.62 44.01
CA PHE A 346 -15.05 -19.78 42.55
C PHE A 346 -13.87 -20.58 42.00
N THR A 347 -14.18 -21.72 41.38
CA THR A 347 -13.21 -22.54 40.66
C THR A 347 -13.73 -22.68 39.21
N PRO A 348 -13.10 -22.02 38.23
CA PRO A 348 -13.59 -22.04 36.87
C PRO A 348 -13.33 -23.35 36.15
N ASP A 349 -14.24 -23.73 35.26
CA ASP A 349 -13.92 -24.62 34.15
C ASP A 349 -13.28 -23.76 33.06
N LYS A 350 -12.02 -24.06 32.71
CA LYS A 350 -11.25 -23.33 31.71
C LYS A 350 -11.44 -23.88 30.28
N ASN A 351 -12.27 -24.91 30.12
CA ASN A 351 -12.63 -25.44 28.80
C ASN A 351 -13.72 -24.56 28.18
N ILE A 352 -13.35 -23.85 27.11
CA ILE A 352 -14.28 -22.99 26.38
C ILE A 352 -14.62 -23.64 25.04
N HIS A 353 -15.91 -23.78 24.78
CA HIS A 353 -16.45 -24.30 23.53
C HIS A 353 -17.47 -23.32 22.93
N HIS A 354 -16.98 -22.41 22.08
CA HIS A 354 -17.83 -21.57 21.27
C HIS A 354 -17.90 -22.12 19.84
N THR A 355 -19.07 -22.05 19.21
CA THR A 355 -19.32 -22.64 17.88
C THR A 355 -19.72 -21.64 16.82
N HIS A 356 -20.13 -20.43 17.22
CA HIS A 356 -20.55 -19.40 16.29
C HIS A 356 -19.33 -18.76 15.59
N GLU A 357 -19.58 -18.22 14.39
CA GLU A 357 -18.55 -17.57 13.57
C GLU A 357 -17.86 -16.43 14.34
N GLY A 358 -16.52 -16.34 14.19
CA GLY A 358 -15.70 -15.33 14.84
C GLY A 358 -15.52 -15.55 16.35
N SER A 359 -15.66 -16.78 16.84
CA SER A 359 -15.49 -17.15 18.22
C SER A 359 -14.29 -18.08 18.46
N ILE A 360 -13.94 -18.29 19.75
CA ILE A 360 -12.94 -19.29 20.14
C ILE A 360 -13.42 -20.68 19.67
N GLY A 361 -12.64 -21.35 18.83
CA GLY A 361 -13.00 -22.63 18.22
C GLY A 361 -13.63 -22.54 16.81
N ASN A 362 -14.06 -21.34 16.36
CA ASN A 362 -14.56 -21.12 15.00
C ASN A 362 -14.09 -19.75 14.46
N LEU A 363 -12.80 -19.64 14.15
CA LEU A 363 -12.14 -18.39 13.76
C LEU A 363 -12.49 -17.91 12.33
N CYS A 364 -13.05 -18.77 11.50
CA CYS A 364 -13.38 -18.50 10.09
C CYS A 364 -12.18 -18.05 9.21
N ASN A 365 -10.96 -18.46 9.55
CA ASN A 365 -9.75 -18.07 8.80
C ASN A 365 -9.81 -18.44 7.32
N ASP A 366 -10.45 -19.56 6.98
CA ASP A 366 -10.70 -20.00 5.59
C ASP A 366 -11.53 -18.97 4.81
N ARG A 367 -12.57 -18.40 5.43
CA ARG A 367 -13.41 -17.36 4.81
C ARG A 367 -12.64 -16.05 4.66
N ILE A 368 -11.84 -15.68 5.66
CA ILE A 368 -11.01 -14.48 5.63
C ILE A 368 -9.93 -14.60 4.51
N GLN A 369 -9.32 -15.78 4.37
CA GLN A 369 -8.38 -16.05 3.28
C GLN A 369 -9.04 -15.98 1.89
N ALA A 370 -10.24 -16.55 1.75
CA ALA A 370 -11.00 -16.48 0.50
C ALA A 370 -11.36 -15.03 0.13
N LEU A 371 -11.73 -14.21 1.10
CA LEU A 371 -11.98 -12.78 0.89
C LEU A 371 -10.73 -12.06 0.41
N MET A 372 -9.59 -12.24 1.07
CA MET A 372 -8.32 -11.66 0.64
C MET A 372 -7.95 -12.09 -0.77
N GLN A 373 -8.10 -13.37 -1.12
CA GLN A 373 -7.79 -13.85 -2.47
C GLN A 373 -8.69 -13.20 -3.54
N SER A 374 -9.98 -13.08 -3.27
CA SER A 374 -10.92 -12.40 -4.17
C SER A 374 -10.55 -10.93 -4.40
N LEU A 375 -10.02 -10.25 -3.38
CA LEU A 375 -9.57 -8.86 -3.51
C LEU A 375 -8.28 -8.78 -4.35
N LEU A 376 -7.34 -9.71 -4.14
CA LEU A 376 -6.09 -9.77 -4.93
C LEU A 376 -6.38 -10.02 -6.41
N ASP A 377 -7.28 -10.93 -6.73
CA ASP A 377 -7.67 -11.24 -8.12
C ASP A 377 -8.26 -10.01 -8.83
N GLY A 378 -8.88 -9.10 -8.10
CA GLY A 378 -9.44 -7.87 -8.65
C GLY A 378 -8.43 -6.76 -9.01
N PHE A 379 -7.12 -6.96 -8.80
CA PHE A 379 -6.08 -5.99 -9.22
C PHE A 379 -5.62 -6.20 -10.67
N HIS A 380 -5.73 -7.40 -11.23
CA HIS A 380 -5.33 -7.74 -12.61
C HIS A 380 -3.89 -7.33 -12.95
N PHE A 381 -2.93 -7.60 -12.06
CA PHE A 381 -1.52 -7.22 -12.24
C PHE A 381 -0.88 -7.84 -13.48
N GLU A 382 -1.35 -9.02 -13.92
CA GLU A 382 -0.89 -9.73 -15.11
C GLU A 382 -0.95 -8.88 -16.37
N LYS A 383 -2.00 -8.07 -16.54
CA LYS A 383 -2.15 -7.15 -17.69
C LYS A 383 -1.02 -6.12 -17.76
N VAL A 384 -0.59 -5.64 -16.61
CA VAL A 384 0.53 -4.68 -16.50
C VAL A 384 1.84 -5.36 -16.85
N ASP A 385 2.08 -6.55 -16.29
CA ASP A 385 3.30 -7.34 -16.54
C ASP A 385 3.44 -7.68 -18.03
N GLU A 386 2.35 -8.07 -18.68
CA GLU A 386 2.33 -8.36 -20.13
C GLU A 386 2.66 -7.11 -20.95
N ALA A 387 2.05 -5.96 -20.62
CA ALA A 387 2.29 -4.71 -21.35
C ALA A 387 3.73 -4.22 -21.17
N GLU A 388 4.26 -4.21 -19.95
CA GLU A 388 5.65 -3.81 -19.69
C GLU A 388 6.66 -4.75 -20.35
N SER A 389 6.41 -6.06 -20.27
CA SER A 389 7.24 -7.07 -20.93
C SER A 389 7.26 -6.90 -22.45
N ALA A 390 6.10 -6.61 -23.06
CA ALA A 390 5.99 -6.38 -24.50
C ALA A 390 6.74 -5.12 -24.95
N LEU A 391 6.73 -4.04 -24.16
CA LEU A 391 7.51 -2.82 -24.44
C LEU A 391 9.03 -3.08 -24.36
N LEU A 392 9.45 -3.84 -23.37
CA LEU A 392 10.86 -4.11 -23.10
C LEU A 392 11.45 -5.21 -24.00
N ALA A 393 10.63 -6.06 -24.61
CA ALA A 393 11.09 -7.10 -25.54
C ALA A 393 11.73 -6.49 -26.79
N LYS A 394 12.90 -7.02 -27.18
CA LYS A 394 13.48 -6.74 -28.50
C LYS A 394 12.59 -7.39 -29.58
N ARG A 395 12.08 -6.61 -30.48
CA ARG A 395 11.42 -7.12 -31.70
C ARG A 395 12.43 -7.46 -32.75
#